data_b8260fd2c8f25e43c22c3c96b2c849bd
#
_entry.id   b8260fd2c8f25e43c22c3c96b2c849bd
#
_cell.length_a   1.000
_cell.length_b   1.000
_cell.length_c   1.000
_cell.angle_alpha   90.00
_cell.angle_beta   90.00
_cell.angle_gamma   90.00
#
_symmetry.space_group_name_H-M   'P 1'
#
loop_
_entity.id
_entity.type
_entity.pdbx_description
1 polymer ?
#
loop_
_entity_poly.entity_id
_entity_poly.type
_entity_poly.pdbx_seq_one_letter_code
_entity_poly.pdbx_strand_id
1 'polypeptide(L)'
;ASLPWAISGVSKFLLMVFELAATYFVCQGLYAAADLTDLMLANCGEEVRTNRTLTTLLNKLYKVFIVVLGVMTMAQETGLPVGSIVASAGLVGLTISLAAQDSAKNLFSGLVILLDRPFSIGDWITVGDVSGEVVDINFRSTKVRALDNSVYILTNSTVSSATINNGTLRNKRLYRFTLGVTY
;
A
#
# COMPACT_ATOMS: atom_id res chain seq x y z
N ALA A 1 33.65 -29.71 43.74
CA ALA A 1 34.10 -28.65 42.82
C ALA A 1 33.51 -28.79 41.42
N SER A 2 32.35 -29.47 41.18
CA SER A 2 31.79 -29.77 39.84
C SER A 2 30.41 -29.18 39.60
N LEU A 3 29.95 -28.21 40.41
CA LEU A 3 28.58 -27.70 40.28
C LEU A 3 28.33 -26.46 39.42
N PRO A 4 29.30 -25.53 39.11
CA PRO A 4 28.99 -24.30 38.41
C PRO A 4 28.64 -24.48 36.92
N TRP A 5 29.26 -25.45 36.22
CA TRP A 5 29.02 -25.68 34.78
C TRP A 5 27.68 -26.37 34.50
N ALA A 6 27.23 -27.25 35.38
CA ALA A 6 25.95 -27.95 35.27
C ALA A 6 24.79 -26.96 35.49
N ILE A 7 24.92 -26.05 36.48
CA ILE A 7 23.94 -25.00 36.75
C ILE A 7 23.87 -24.01 35.57
N SER A 8 25.00 -23.66 34.94
CA SER A 8 25.02 -22.79 33.76
C SER A 8 24.38 -23.44 32.50
N GLY A 9 24.55 -24.76 32.36
CA GLY A 9 23.91 -25.51 31.27
C GLY A 9 22.39 -25.62 31.42
N VAL A 10 21.94 -25.91 32.65
CA VAL A 10 20.50 -26.01 32.94
C VAL A 10 19.82 -24.62 32.81
N SER A 11 20.45 -23.56 33.28
CA SER A 11 19.88 -22.22 33.14
C SER A 11 19.77 -21.76 31.69
N LYS A 12 20.77 -22.03 30.85
CA LYS A 12 20.73 -21.76 29.39
C LYS A 12 19.62 -22.54 28.69
N PHE A 13 19.48 -23.82 29.04
CA PHE A 13 18.41 -24.65 28.47
C PHE A 13 17.01 -24.13 28.89
N LEU A 14 16.82 -23.75 30.17
CA LEU A 14 15.57 -23.17 30.64
C LEU A 14 15.25 -21.83 29.95
N LEU A 15 16.24 -20.97 29.76
CA LEU A 15 16.08 -19.72 29.03
C LEU A 15 15.66 -19.96 27.57
N MET A 16 16.34 -20.86 26.87
CA MET A 16 15.98 -21.23 25.49
C MET A 16 14.55 -21.75 25.39
N VAL A 17 14.12 -22.63 26.30
CA VAL A 17 12.74 -23.15 26.32
C VAL A 17 11.74 -22.01 26.60
N PHE A 18 12.09 -21.09 27.49
CA PHE A 18 11.24 -19.92 27.79
C PHE A 18 11.13 -19.00 26.58
N GLU A 19 12.24 -18.70 25.87
CA GLU A 19 12.27 -17.87 24.65
C GLU A 19 11.43 -18.51 23.52
N LEU A 20 11.58 -19.81 23.28
CA LEU A 20 10.78 -20.55 22.31
C LEU A 20 9.28 -20.52 22.66
N ALA A 21 8.94 -20.71 23.93
CA ALA A 21 7.55 -20.64 24.36
C ALA A 21 6.99 -19.22 24.21
N ALA A 22 7.74 -18.19 24.60
CA ALA A 22 7.34 -16.80 24.45
C ALA A 22 7.09 -16.43 22.96
N THR A 23 8.01 -16.80 22.07
CA THR A 23 7.89 -16.59 20.64
C THR A 23 6.67 -17.29 20.06
N TYR A 24 6.42 -18.54 20.48
CA TYR A 24 5.24 -19.30 20.07
C TYR A 24 3.95 -18.60 20.48
N PHE A 25 3.82 -18.16 21.77
CA PHE A 25 2.63 -17.49 22.25
C PHE A 25 2.40 -16.13 21.59
N VAL A 26 3.46 -15.37 21.32
CA VAL A 26 3.36 -14.11 20.57
C VAL A 26 2.86 -14.35 19.16
N CYS A 27 3.44 -15.31 18.43
CA CYS A 27 3.00 -15.67 17.08
C CYS A 27 1.53 -16.17 17.07
N GLN A 28 1.14 -16.99 18.06
CA GLN A 28 -0.22 -17.47 18.18
C GLN A 28 -1.21 -16.32 18.47
N GLY A 29 -0.82 -15.37 19.33
CA GLY A 29 -1.64 -14.17 19.61
C GLY A 29 -1.84 -13.30 18.37
N LEU A 30 -0.77 -13.05 17.59
CA LEU A 30 -0.83 -12.31 16.34
C LEU A 30 -1.67 -13.05 15.28
N TYR A 31 -1.54 -14.37 15.21
CA TYR A 31 -2.33 -15.20 14.30
C TYR A 31 -3.82 -15.15 14.62
N ALA A 32 -4.17 -15.24 15.92
CA ALA A 32 -5.55 -15.12 16.38
C ALA A 32 -6.12 -13.70 16.18
N ALA A 33 -5.29 -12.66 16.31
CA ALA A 33 -5.71 -11.30 16.02
C ALA A 33 -6.15 -11.10 14.56
N ALA A 34 -5.57 -11.85 13.62
CA ALA A 34 -6.00 -11.86 12.23
C ALA A 34 -7.42 -12.42 12.05
N ASP A 35 -7.82 -13.41 12.86
CA ASP A 35 -9.19 -13.95 12.82
C ASP A 35 -10.22 -12.96 13.38
N LEU A 36 -9.83 -12.15 14.39
CA LEU A 36 -10.69 -11.10 14.94
C LEU A 36 -10.99 -10.00 13.91
N THR A 37 -10.04 -9.66 13.04
CA THR A 37 -10.27 -8.68 11.97
C THR A 37 -11.29 -9.19 10.96
N ASP A 38 -11.28 -10.48 10.61
CA ASP A 38 -12.28 -11.10 9.73
C ASP A 38 -13.68 -11.08 10.37
N LEU A 39 -13.78 -11.32 11.68
CA LEU A 39 -15.05 -11.28 12.42
C LEU A 39 -15.61 -9.85 12.53
N MET A 40 -14.76 -8.87 12.78
CA MET A 40 -15.16 -7.46 12.83
C MET A 40 -15.66 -6.96 11.45
N LEU A 41 -14.97 -7.31 10.38
CA LEU A 41 -15.35 -6.95 9.01
C LEU A 41 -16.61 -7.69 8.53
N ALA A 42 -16.86 -8.90 9.02
CA ALA A 42 -18.09 -9.65 8.73
C ALA A 42 -19.35 -8.97 9.33
N ASN A 43 -19.19 -8.22 10.42
CA ASN A 43 -20.26 -7.49 11.09
C ASN A 43 -20.46 -6.05 10.58
N CYS A 44 -19.56 -5.52 9.76
CA CYS A 44 -19.72 -4.23 9.10
C CYS A 44 -20.57 -4.40 7.84
N GLY A 45 -21.54 -3.50 7.62
CA GLY A 45 -22.61 -3.59 6.62
C GLY A 45 -22.23 -3.86 5.16
N GLU A 46 -23.20 -3.91 4.28
CA GLU A 46 -23.10 -4.41 2.89
C GLU A 46 -22.06 -3.71 2.00
N GLU A 47 -21.68 -2.46 2.25
CA GLU A 47 -20.65 -1.76 1.49
C GLU A 47 -19.25 -2.38 1.64
N VAL A 48 -18.95 -2.99 2.79
CA VAL A 48 -17.66 -3.66 3.07
C VAL A 48 -17.60 -5.04 2.42
N ARG A 49 -18.75 -5.60 2.05
CA ARG A 49 -18.86 -6.93 1.42
C ARG A 49 -18.20 -7.01 0.04
N THR A 50 -18.14 -5.92 -0.69
CA THR A 50 -17.51 -5.85 -2.02
C THR A 50 -15.98 -6.07 -1.95
N ASN A 51 -15.36 -5.78 -0.81
CA ASN A 51 -13.92 -5.94 -0.59
C ASN A 51 -13.55 -7.22 0.17
N ARG A 52 -14.50 -8.14 0.41
CA ARG A 52 -14.27 -9.36 1.19
C ARG A 52 -13.13 -10.23 0.64
N THR A 53 -13.02 -10.32 -0.69
CA THR A 53 -11.94 -11.08 -1.33
C THR A 53 -10.58 -10.47 -1.03
N LEU A 54 -10.45 -9.15 -1.11
CA LEU A 54 -9.21 -8.43 -0.82
C LEU A 54 -8.80 -8.61 0.65
N THR A 55 -9.74 -8.44 1.57
CA THR A 55 -9.50 -8.62 3.00
C THR A 55 -9.06 -10.04 3.33
N THR A 56 -9.74 -11.05 2.74
CA THR A 56 -9.36 -12.45 2.93
C THR A 56 -7.96 -12.75 2.38
N LEU A 57 -7.58 -12.16 1.23
CA LEU A 57 -6.22 -12.30 0.69
C LEU A 57 -5.19 -11.65 1.60
N LEU A 58 -5.43 -10.43 2.07
CA LEU A 58 -4.53 -9.73 3.00
C LEU A 58 -4.35 -10.50 4.30
N ASN A 59 -5.43 -11.04 4.86
CA ASN A 59 -5.38 -11.88 6.06
C ASN A 59 -4.56 -13.15 5.85
N LYS A 60 -4.72 -13.84 4.72
CA LYS A 60 -3.91 -15.00 4.39
C LYS A 60 -2.43 -14.65 4.27
N LEU A 61 -2.10 -13.55 3.59
CA LEU A 61 -0.72 -13.06 3.46
C LEU A 61 -0.13 -12.70 4.83
N TYR A 62 -0.89 -12.03 5.68
CA TYR A 62 -0.49 -11.69 7.05
C TYR A 62 -0.20 -12.93 7.89
N LYS A 63 -1.08 -13.94 7.83
CA LYS A 63 -0.89 -15.23 8.54
C LYS A 63 0.37 -15.96 8.07
N VAL A 64 0.59 -16.04 6.76
CA VAL A 64 1.82 -16.64 6.19
C VAL A 64 3.05 -15.88 6.67
N PHE A 65 3.01 -14.55 6.68
CA PHE A 65 4.11 -13.72 7.13
C PHE A 65 4.45 -13.97 8.62
N ILE A 66 3.44 -14.04 9.51
CA ILE A 66 3.63 -14.36 10.93
C ILE A 66 4.26 -15.74 11.10
N VAL A 67 3.77 -16.75 10.38
CA VAL A 67 4.31 -18.12 10.47
C VAL A 67 5.77 -18.15 10.04
N VAL A 68 6.11 -17.50 8.94
CA VAL A 68 7.50 -17.42 8.44
C VAL A 68 8.40 -16.74 9.46
N LEU A 69 7.99 -15.59 10.01
CA LEU A 69 8.76 -14.88 11.03
C LEU A 69 8.92 -15.74 12.30
N GLY A 70 7.85 -16.40 12.77
CA GLY A 70 7.91 -17.26 13.94
C GLY A 70 8.86 -18.44 13.77
N VAL A 71 8.82 -19.10 12.62
CA VAL A 71 9.75 -20.21 12.30
C VAL A 71 11.19 -19.69 12.23
N MET A 72 11.43 -18.52 11.64
CA MET A 72 12.79 -17.94 11.55
C MET A 72 13.34 -17.56 12.91
N THR A 73 12.55 -16.93 13.77
CA THR A 73 12.98 -16.58 15.14
C THR A 73 13.27 -17.82 15.96
N MET A 74 12.40 -18.83 15.94
CA MET A 74 12.65 -20.09 16.61
C MET A 74 13.90 -20.83 16.10
N ALA A 75 14.13 -20.82 14.79
CA ALA A 75 15.34 -21.39 14.21
C ALA A 75 16.61 -20.66 14.68
N GLN A 76 16.56 -19.35 14.81
CA GLN A 76 17.67 -18.54 15.32
C GLN A 76 17.97 -18.85 16.80
N GLU A 77 16.95 -19.01 17.64
CA GLU A 77 17.09 -19.37 19.07
C GLU A 77 17.71 -20.76 19.25
N THR A 78 17.47 -21.67 18.33
CA THR A 78 18.12 -23.01 18.31
C THR A 78 19.54 -23.00 17.78
N GLY A 79 20.07 -21.81 17.39
CA GLY A 79 21.44 -21.65 16.91
C GLY A 79 21.63 -21.96 15.41
N LEU A 80 20.55 -22.10 14.65
CA LEU A 80 20.63 -22.30 13.21
C LEU A 80 21.05 -20.98 12.50
N PRO A 81 21.94 -21.04 11.51
CA PRO A 81 22.40 -19.86 10.79
C PRO A 81 21.34 -19.36 9.81
N VAL A 82 20.34 -18.61 10.29
CA VAL A 82 19.25 -18.07 9.47
C VAL A 82 19.64 -16.89 8.59
N GLY A 83 20.86 -16.34 8.75
CA GLY A 83 21.33 -15.17 8.03
C GLY A 83 21.27 -15.29 6.51
N SER A 84 21.59 -16.45 5.94
CA SER A 84 21.50 -16.71 4.50
C SER A 84 20.05 -16.74 4.02
N ILE A 85 19.13 -17.25 4.83
CA ILE A 85 17.69 -17.29 4.52
C ILE A 85 17.13 -15.88 4.53
N VAL A 86 17.49 -15.06 5.54
CA VAL A 86 17.10 -13.64 5.61
C VAL A 86 17.63 -12.86 4.42
N ALA A 87 18.90 -13.05 4.05
CA ALA A 87 19.50 -12.40 2.89
C ALA A 87 18.76 -12.77 1.58
N SER A 88 18.45 -14.06 1.39
CA SER A 88 17.71 -14.54 0.23
C SER A 88 16.27 -14.00 0.20
N ALA A 89 15.58 -13.97 1.34
CA ALA A 89 14.25 -13.36 1.48
C ALA A 89 14.28 -11.86 1.19
N GLY A 90 15.36 -11.17 1.56
CA GLY A 90 15.60 -9.76 1.22
C GLY A 90 15.68 -9.51 -0.29
N LEU A 91 16.37 -10.38 -1.04
CA LEU A 91 16.43 -10.30 -2.50
C LEU A 91 15.07 -10.55 -3.15
N VAL A 92 14.31 -11.53 -2.66
CA VAL A 92 12.93 -11.75 -3.11
C VAL A 92 12.05 -10.54 -2.79
N GLY A 93 12.18 -9.97 -1.59
CA GLY A 93 11.47 -8.76 -1.19
C GLY A 93 11.79 -7.56 -2.09
N LEU A 94 13.07 -7.37 -2.45
CA LEU A 94 13.48 -6.34 -3.40
C LEU A 94 12.83 -6.53 -4.77
N THR A 95 12.81 -7.76 -5.29
CA THR A 95 12.19 -8.08 -6.58
C THR A 95 10.69 -7.76 -6.57
N ILE A 96 9.98 -8.15 -5.50
CA ILE A 96 8.55 -7.83 -5.32
C ILE A 96 8.34 -6.32 -5.19
N SER A 97 9.19 -5.61 -4.45
CA SER A 97 9.14 -4.15 -4.31
C SER A 97 9.28 -3.44 -5.65
N LEU A 98 10.24 -3.86 -6.48
CA LEU A 98 10.43 -3.31 -7.83
C LEU A 98 9.21 -3.59 -8.72
N ALA A 99 8.65 -4.79 -8.64
CA ALA A 99 7.43 -5.13 -9.40
C ALA A 99 6.19 -4.33 -8.95
N ALA A 100 6.11 -3.96 -7.66
CA ALA A 100 5.00 -3.19 -7.10
C ALA A 100 5.20 -1.65 -7.19
N GLN A 101 6.35 -1.18 -7.64
CA GLN A 101 6.76 0.23 -7.62
C GLN A 101 5.74 1.17 -8.26
N ASP A 102 5.22 0.82 -9.45
CA ASP A 102 4.25 1.66 -10.16
C ASP A 102 2.91 1.74 -9.42
N SER A 103 2.49 0.66 -8.79
CA SER A 103 1.27 0.65 -7.98
C SER A 103 1.42 1.55 -6.75
N ALA A 104 2.55 1.47 -6.06
CA ALA A 104 2.86 2.33 -4.93
C ALA A 104 2.95 3.81 -5.35
N LYS A 105 3.62 4.12 -6.46
CA LYS A 105 3.70 5.47 -7.02
C LYS A 105 2.32 6.06 -7.29
N ASN A 106 1.40 5.29 -7.88
CA ASN A 106 0.04 5.75 -8.14
C ASN A 106 -0.76 6.01 -6.86
N LEU A 107 -0.61 5.16 -5.85
CA LEU A 107 -1.25 5.32 -4.55
C LEU A 107 -0.78 6.60 -3.84
N PHE A 108 0.55 6.81 -3.76
CA PHE A 108 1.12 8.02 -3.15
C PHE A 108 0.75 9.28 -3.93
N SER A 109 0.76 9.24 -5.27
CA SER A 109 0.30 10.35 -6.09
C SER A 109 -1.17 10.69 -5.86
N GLY A 110 -2.04 9.68 -5.72
CA GLY A 110 -3.44 9.88 -5.35
C GLY A 110 -3.60 10.54 -3.99
N LEU A 111 -2.80 10.13 -3.00
CA LEU A 111 -2.80 10.75 -1.68
C LEU A 111 -2.36 12.22 -1.74
N VAL A 112 -1.32 12.55 -2.51
CA VAL A 112 -0.86 13.94 -2.73
C VAL A 112 -1.96 14.78 -3.39
N ILE A 113 -2.63 14.28 -4.44
CA ILE A 113 -3.75 14.97 -5.09
C ILE A 113 -4.87 15.27 -4.09
N LEU A 114 -5.20 14.33 -3.20
CA LEU A 114 -6.25 14.51 -2.19
C LEU A 114 -5.86 15.51 -1.09
N LEU A 115 -4.57 15.57 -0.71
CA LEU A 115 -4.07 16.48 0.32
C LEU A 115 -3.87 17.90 -0.21
N ASP A 116 -3.15 18.04 -1.33
CA ASP A 116 -2.79 19.34 -1.90
C ASP A 116 -3.93 19.97 -2.71
N ARG A 117 -4.88 19.15 -3.19
CA ARG A 117 -6.06 19.55 -3.96
C ARG A 117 -5.75 20.52 -5.10
N PRO A 118 -4.85 20.22 -6.03
CA PRO A 118 -4.57 21.07 -7.18
C PRO A 118 -5.81 21.23 -8.09
N PHE A 119 -6.76 20.31 -7.97
CA PHE A 119 -8.10 20.34 -8.56
C PHE A 119 -9.07 19.52 -7.70
N SER A 120 -10.35 19.73 -7.90
CA SER A 120 -11.45 19.03 -7.23
C SER A 120 -12.34 18.34 -8.24
N ILE A 121 -13.19 17.43 -7.78
CA ILE A 121 -14.25 16.83 -8.61
C ILE A 121 -15.16 17.97 -9.10
N GLY A 122 -15.46 17.98 -10.39
CA GLY A 122 -16.20 19.02 -11.08
C GLY A 122 -15.34 20.10 -11.73
N ASP A 123 -14.02 20.14 -11.43
CA ASP A 123 -13.11 21.09 -12.08
C ASP A 123 -12.82 20.69 -13.53
N TRP A 124 -12.70 21.71 -14.38
CA TRP A 124 -12.21 21.54 -15.74
C TRP A 124 -10.69 21.60 -15.77
N ILE A 125 -10.04 20.49 -16.06
CA ILE A 125 -8.57 20.40 -16.09
C ILE A 125 -8.06 19.99 -17.47
N THR A 126 -6.83 20.36 -17.75
CA THR A 126 -6.05 19.84 -18.88
C THR A 126 -4.76 19.23 -18.34
N VAL A 127 -4.53 17.95 -18.65
CA VAL A 127 -3.35 17.19 -18.27
C VAL A 127 -2.78 16.55 -19.52
N GLY A 128 -1.63 17.06 -20.00
CA GLY A 128 -1.10 16.69 -21.32
C GLY A 128 -2.11 17.00 -22.43
N ASP A 129 -2.47 15.98 -23.21
CA ASP A 129 -3.42 16.09 -24.32
C ASP A 129 -4.89 15.88 -23.91
N VAL A 130 -5.14 15.52 -22.66
CA VAL A 130 -6.49 15.26 -22.14
C VAL A 130 -7.05 16.51 -21.48
N SER A 131 -8.21 16.99 -21.97
CA SER A 131 -8.92 18.12 -21.41
C SER A 131 -10.37 17.74 -21.10
N GLY A 132 -10.82 18.04 -19.89
CA GLY A 132 -12.18 17.71 -19.49
C GLY A 132 -12.50 17.98 -18.02
N GLU A 133 -13.69 17.61 -17.60
CA GLU A 133 -14.17 17.72 -16.23
C GLU A 133 -13.75 16.51 -15.40
N VAL A 134 -13.25 16.74 -14.20
CA VAL A 134 -12.92 15.69 -13.23
C VAL A 134 -14.20 15.07 -12.71
N VAL A 135 -14.45 13.80 -13.03
CA VAL A 135 -15.65 13.06 -12.58
C VAL A 135 -15.40 12.36 -11.26
N ASP A 136 -14.18 11.82 -11.07
CA ASP A 136 -13.89 10.96 -9.93
C ASP A 136 -12.37 10.91 -9.66
N ILE A 137 -11.99 10.80 -8.39
CA ILE A 137 -10.61 10.67 -7.93
C ILE A 137 -10.52 9.43 -7.06
N ASN A 138 -9.91 8.36 -7.59
CA ASN A 138 -9.72 7.10 -6.89
C ASN A 138 -8.28 6.96 -6.38
N PHE A 139 -8.00 5.90 -5.59
CA PHE A 139 -6.69 5.61 -5.02
C PHE A 139 -5.55 5.57 -6.05
N ARG A 140 -5.80 5.06 -7.27
CA ARG A 140 -4.75 4.90 -8.29
C ARG A 140 -5.00 5.69 -9.57
N SER A 141 -6.20 6.23 -9.77
CA SER A 141 -6.60 6.86 -11.04
C SER A 141 -7.59 7.99 -10.85
N THR A 142 -7.50 8.99 -11.70
CA THR A 142 -8.43 10.11 -11.82
C THR A 142 -9.20 9.94 -13.13
N LYS A 143 -10.53 10.09 -13.08
CA LYS A 143 -11.40 10.02 -14.25
C LYS A 143 -11.74 11.42 -14.74
N VAL A 144 -11.51 11.68 -15.99
CA VAL A 144 -11.76 12.97 -16.66
C VAL A 144 -12.71 12.76 -17.81
N ARG A 145 -13.82 13.49 -17.87
CA ARG A 145 -14.80 13.46 -18.93
C ARG A 145 -14.54 14.58 -19.92
N ALA A 146 -14.26 14.23 -21.16
CA ALA A 146 -14.06 15.18 -22.24
C ALA A 146 -15.38 15.74 -22.81
N LEU A 147 -15.29 16.72 -23.71
CA LEU A 147 -16.44 17.36 -24.34
C LEU A 147 -17.29 16.40 -25.20
N ASP A 148 -16.69 15.38 -25.77
CA ASP A 148 -17.35 14.32 -26.54
C ASP A 148 -18.04 13.26 -25.64
N ASN A 149 -18.07 13.52 -24.33
CA ASN A 149 -18.60 12.63 -23.29
C ASN A 149 -17.78 11.34 -23.09
N SER A 150 -16.62 11.18 -23.71
CA SER A 150 -15.69 10.10 -23.41
C SER A 150 -15.07 10.29 -22.01
N VAL A 151 -14.79 9.17 -21.33
CA VAL A 151 -14.15 9.19 -20.01
C VAL A 151 -12.71 8.66 -20.12
N TYR A 152 -11.77 9.53 -19.85
CA TYR A 152 -10.36 9.19 -19.76
C TYR A 152 -10.02 8.76 -18.32
N ILE A 153 -9.36 7.61 -18.20
CA ILE A 153 -8.86 7.12 -16.92
C ILE A 153 -7.36 7.35 -16.88
N LEU A 154 -6.95 8.40 -16.18
CA LEU A 154 -5.56 8.77 -16.02
C LEU A 154 -5.00 8.17 -14.74
N THR A 155 -3.81 7.58 -14.78
CA THR A 155 -3.14 7.13 -13.55
C THR A 155 -2.71 8.34 -12.71
N ASN A 156 -2.88 8.26 -11.40
CA ASN A 156 -2.55 9.39 -10.51
C ASN A 156 -1.09 9.82 -10.63
N SER A 157 -0.18 8.88 -10.89
CA SER A 157 1.23 9.19 -11.12
C SER A 157 1.46 10.04 -12.38
N THR A 158 0.71 9.77 -13.46
CA THR A 158 0.76 10.59 -14.68
C THR A 158 0.22 11.99 -14.42
N VAL A 159 -0.93 12.08 -13.73
CA VAL A 159 -1.53 13.37 -13.37
C VAL A 159 -0.59 14.18 -12.49
N SER A 160 -0.02 13.60 -11.45
CA SER A 160 0.87 14.28 -10.49
C SER A 160 2.22 14.70 -11.11
N SER A 161 2.70 13.99 -12.13
CA SER A 161 3.97 14.32 -12.80
C SER A 161 3.82 15.28 -13.97
N ALA A 162 2.62 15.46 -14.50
CA ALA A 162 2.34 16.35 -15.61
C ALA A 162 2.04 17.79 -15.13
N THR A 163 2.15 18.75 -16.06
CA THR A 163 1.64 20.09 -15.81
C THR A 163 0.12 20.05 -15.85
N ILE A 164 -0.51 20.48 -14.76
CA ILE A 164 -1.97 20.55 -14.63
C ILE A 164 -2.39 22.00 -14.91
N ASN A 165 -3.23 22.18 -15.90
CA ASN A 165 -3.90 23.47 -16.14
C ASN A 165 -5.35 23.36 -15.63
N ASN A 166 -5.64 24.01 -14.50
CA ASN A 166 -6.99 24.08 -13.95
C ASN A 166 -7.75 25.26 -14.55
N GLY A 167 -8.69 24.93 -15.44
CA GLY A 167 -9.51 25.91 -16.13
C GLY A 167 -10.60 26.55 -15.27
N THR A 168 -11.01 25.88 -14.19
CA THR A 168 -12.04 26.38 -13.27
C THR A 168 -11.50 27.50 -12.38
N LEU A 169 -10.23 27.41 -11.99
CA LEU A 169 -9.58 28.42 -11.14
C LEU A 169 -9.24 29.73 -11.87
N ARG A 170 -9.57 29.86 -13.17
CA ARG A 170 -9.32 31.08 -13.94
C ARG A 170 -10.26 32.20 -13.49
N ASN A 171 -9.69 33.34 -13.10
CA ASN A 171 -10.47 34.56 -12.77
C ASN A 171 -10.94 35.30 -14.04
N LYS A 172 -10.20 35.16 -15.16
CA LYS A 172 -10.47 35.87 -16.43
C LYS A 172 -10.15 34.96 -17.60
N ARG A 173 -10.86 35.11 -18.72
CA ARG A 173 -10.55 34.46 -19.99
C ARG A 173 -9.97 35.48 -20.97
N LEU A 174 -8.86 35.14 -21.62
CA LEU A 174 -8.31 35.92 -22.71
C LEU A 174 -9.00 35.50 -24.01
N TYR A 175 -9.69 36.44 -24.62
CA TYR A 175 -10.20 36.31 -25.99
C TYR A 175 -9.25 37.06 -26.92
N ARG A 176 -8.71 36.39 -27.94
CA ARG A 176 -7.87 36.98 -28.97
C ARG A 176 -8.52 36.73 -30.33
N PHE A 177 -8.78 37.78 -31.06
CA PHE A 177 -9.27 37.69 -32.44
C PHE A 177 -8.50 38.65 -33.32
N THR A 178 -8.30 38.24 -34.58
CA THR A 178 -7.62 39.06 -35.60
C THR A 178 -8.69 39.56 -36.54
N LEU A 179 -8.73 40.89 -36.70
CA LEU A 179 -9.62 41.54 -37.68
C LEU A 179 -8.80 41.88 -38.92
N GLY A 180 -9.23 41.36 -40.05
CA GLY A 180 -8.72 41.80 -41.36
C GLY A 180 -9.50 43.02 -41.85
N VAL A 181 -8.79 44.10 -42.17
CA VAL A 181 -9.41 45.29 -42.79
C VAL A 181 -8.93 45.37 -44.21
N THR A 182 -9.86 45.60 -45.15
CA THR A 182 -9.55 45.91 -46.57
C THR A 182 -9.34 47.41 -46.69
N TYR A 183 -8.32 47.78 -47.44
CA TYR A 183 -8.04 49.18 -47.84
C TYR A 183 -8.93 49.58 -48.95
#